data_38ae284665bb5f9d67be0d610a972333
#
_entry.id   38ae284665bb5f9d67be0d610a972333
#
_cell.length_a   1.000
_cell.length_b   1.000
_cell.length_c   1.000
_cell.angle_alpha   90.00
_cell.angle_beta   90.00
_cell.angle_gamma   90.00
#
_symmetry.space_group_name_H-M   'P 1'
#
loop_
_entity.id
_entity.type
_entity.pdbx_description
1 polymer ?
#
loop_
_entity_poly.entity_id
_entity_poly.type
_entity_poly.pdbx_seq_one_letter_code
_entity_poly.pdbx_strand_id
1 'polypeptide(L)'
;MEKYLKIIQGAYSGYFNYFINEIVNPSWHNYFYWLVGASLAIWLLEIMFPWRKNQPLIREHFWLDAFYLLWNYFLFSLIIYNAFSMVAVQAFNDFLGTFGITNLVAIRVGNLPAWLQLLLIFVLRDFMQWSIHRLLHNVGWMWEFHKVHHSTEQMGFSALLRYHWMENIIYRSLEYIPLAMIGFGISDFFIVHIFTLVTGQLGHANLKISLGYFKYLLNGPQMHLWHHAKYLPDSHPKGFNYGITLSIWDYIFKTNYWPSDDENLLVGLPDEEHFPKDFIGQNIRPFQRIFAKK
;
A
#
# COMPACT_ATOMS: atom_id res chain seq x y z
N MET A 1 34.35 4.23 3.93
CA MET A 1 33.56 5.48 3.74
C MET A 1 33.35 5.79 2.26
N GLU A 2 34.37 5.80 1.43
CA GLU A 2 34.27 6.08 -0.03
C GLU A 2 33.30 5.14 -0.78
N LYS A 3 33.28 3.83 -0.46
CA LYS A 3 32.36 2.84 -1.00
C LYS A 3 30.88 3.28 -0.82
N TYR A 4 30.50 3.67 0.39
CA TYR A 4 29.12 4.07 0.69
C TYR A 4 28.74 5.41 0.05
N LEU A 5 29.67 6.36 -0.05
CA LEU A 5 29.45 7.61 -0.79
C LEU A 5 29.18 7.36 -2.28
N LYS A 6 29.92 6.46 -2.92
CA LYS A 6 29.68 6.05 -4.31
C LYS A 6 28.29 5.39 -4.48
N ILE A 7 27.88 4.56 -3.51
CA ILE A 7 26.55 3.94 -3.51
C ILE A 7 25.46 5.02 -3.42
N ILE A 8 25.60 5.99 -2.51
CA ILE A 8 24.65 7.10 -2.36
C ILE A 8 24.56 7.92 -3.65
N GLN A 9 25.68 8.32 -4.23
CA GLN A 9 25.71 9.08 -5.50
C GLN A 9 25.08 8.29 -6.63
N GLY A 10 25.42 6.99 -6.76
CA GLY A 10 24.81 6.10 -7.75
C GLY A 10 23.32 5.90 -7.54
N ALA A 11 22.86 5.83 -6.30
CA ALA A 11 21.43 5.72 -5.97
C ALA A 11 20.65 6.94 -6.45
N TYR A 12 21.12 8.15 -6.16
CA TYR A 12 20.46 9.38 -6.59
C TYR A 12 20.46 9.55 -8.12
N SER A 13 21.63 9.44 -8.77
CA SER A 13 21.72 9.58 -10.21
C SER A 13 20.94 8.49 -10.95
N GLY A 14 21.02 7.24 -10.49
CA GLY A 14 20.33 6.11 -11.10
C GLY A 14 18.81 6.25 -10.97
N TYR A 15 18.29 6.60 -9.78
CA TYR A 15 16.84 6.75 -9.60
C TYR A 15 16.30 7.99 -10.30
N PHE A 16 17.04 9.10 -10.32
CA PHE A 16 16.64 10.29 -11.06
C PHE A 16 16.52 9.99 -12.57
N ASN A 17 17.54 9.33 -13.14
CA ASN A 17 17.51 8.92 -14.55
C ASN A 17 16.38 7.94 -14.84
N TYR A 18 16.15 6.97 -13.94
CA TYR A 18 15.01 6.04 -14.02
C TYR A 18 13.70 6.82 -14.06
N PHE A 19 13.48 7.76 -13.14
CA PHE A 19 12.25 8.54 -13.03
C PHE A 19 11.99 9.40 -14.27
N ILE A 20 13.01 10.08 -14.78
CA ILE A 20 12.90 10.84 -16.04
C ILE A 20 12.59 9.90 -17.21
N ASN A 21 13.27 8.76 -17.29
CA ASN A 21 13.02 7.78 -18.34
C ASN A 21 11.60 7.20 -18.31
N GLU A 22 11.06 6.96 -17.12
CA GLU A 22 9.66 6.54 -16.92
C GLU A 22 8.65 7.53 -17.54
N ILE A 23 8.95 8.83 -17.47
CA ILE A 23 8.06 9.89 -17.98
C ILE A 23 8.27 10.12 -19.49
N VAL A 24 9.53 10.16 -19.94
CA VAL A 24 9.88 10.59 -21.30
C VAL A 24 9.76 9.46 -22.32
N ASN A 25 9.98 8.21 -21.89
CA ASN A 25 9.99 7.04 -22.77
C ASN A 25 8.85 6.06 -22.41
N PRO A 26 7.60 6.32 -22.83
CA PRO A 26 6.46 5.46 -22.50
C PRO A 26 6.65 4.03 -23.02
N SER A 27 6.42 3.05 -22.16
CA SER A 27 6.44 1.63 -22.50
C SER A 27 5.46 0.84 -21.61
N TRP A 28 5.16 -0.38 -22.00
CA TRP A 28 4.32 -1.29 -21.19
C TRP A 28 4.94 -1.68 -19.84
N HIS A 29 6.22 -1.40 -19.63
CA HIS A 29 6.93 -1.66 -18.38
C HIS A 29 7.02 -0.44 -17.47
N ASN A 30 6.47 0.71 -17.89
CA ASN A 30 6.53 1.94 -17.11
C ASN A 30 5.45 1.95 -16.02
N TYR A 31 5.88 1.93 -14.77
CA TYR A 31 5.00 2.00 -13.61
C TYR A 31 4.20 3.31 -13.57
N PHE A 32 4.81 4.43 -13.96
CA PHE A 32 4.17 5.74 -13.99
C PHE A 32 2.89 5.75 -14.82
N TYR A 33 2.93 5.22 -16.05
CA TYR A 33 1.76 5.23 -16.93
C TYR A 33 0.65 4.28 -16.46
N TRP A 34 1.01 3.12 -15.89
CA TRP A 34 0.02 2.22 -15.29
C TRP A 34 -0.66 2.87 -14.08
N LEU A 35 0.10 3.53 -13.20
CA LEU A 35 -0.44 4.22 -12.04
C LEU A 35 -1.40 5.33 -12.45
N VAL A 36 -0.98 6.23 -13.33
CA VAL A 36 -1.79 7.36 -13.80
C VAL A 36 -3.00 6.85 -14.61
N GLY A 37 -2.79 5.93 -15.55
CA GLY A 37 -3.84 5.41 -16.40
C GLY A 37 -4.93 4.66 -15.61
N ALA A 38 -4.54 3.79 -14.68
CA ALA A 38 -5.49 3.11 -13.79
C ALA A 38 -6.25 4.09 -12.90
N SER A 39 -5.55 5.07 -12.30
CA SER A 39 -6.18 6.11 -11.48
C SER A 39 -7.23 6.90 -12.25
N LEU A 40 -6.91 7.34 -13.48
CA LEU A 40 -7.85 8.07 -14.33
C LEU A 40 -9.03 7.21 -14.77
N ALA A 41 -8.79 5.94 -15.12
CA ALA A 41 -9.85 5.02 -15.51
C ALA A 41 -10.83 4.76 -14.36
N ILE A 42 -10.32 4.51 -13.15
CA ILE A 42 -11.17 4.28 -11.98
C ILE A 42 -11.91 5.56 -11.57
N TRP A 43 -11.26 6.72 -11.65
CA TRP A 43 -11.93 7.99 -11.40
C TRP A 43 -13.06 8.25 -12.41
N LEU A 44 -12.86 7.94 -13.67
CA LEU A 44 -13.92 8.02 -14.69
C LEU A 44 -15.10 7.09 -14.37
N LEU A 45 -14.82 5.86 -13.89
CA LEU A 45 -15.87 4.94 -13.44
C LEU A 45 -16.65 5.50 -12.24
N GLU A 46 -15.97 6.12 -11.27
CA GLU A 46 -16.62 6.79 -10.13
C GLU A 46 -17.55 7.93 -10.59
N ILE A 47 -17.13 8.70 -11.60
CA ILE A 47 -17.95 9.79 -12.18
C ILE A 47 -19.20 9.22 -12.89
N MET A 48 -19.02 8.14 -13.64
CA MET A 48 -20.12 7.55 -14.44
C MET A 48 -21.09 6.72 -13.60
N PHE A 49 -20.60 6.05 -12.55
CA PHE A 49 -21.36 5.07 -11.76
C PHE A 49 -21.20 5.27 -10.25
N PRO A 50 -21.39 6.48 -9.71
CA PRO A 50 -21.15 6.73 -8.28
C PRO A 50 -22.14 5.95 -7.41
N TRP A 51 -21.65 5.21 -6.42
CA TRP A 51 -22.50 4.57 -5.41
C TRP A 51 -23.08 5.62 -4.46
N ARG A 52 -22.23 6.45 -3.87
CA ARG A 52 -22.60 7.56 -2.99
C ARG A 52 -22.84 8.82 -3.82
N LYS A 53 -24.10 9.02 -4.26
CA LYS A 53 -24.47 10.07 -5.23
C LYS A 53 -24.28 11.49 -4.71
N ASN A 54 -24.37 11.69 -3.39
CA ASN A 54 -24.23 13.00 -2.75
C ASN A 54 -22.76 13.37 -2.49
N GLN A 55 -21.82 12.51 -2.84
CA GLN A 55 -20.40 12.80 -2.69
C GLN A 55 -19.90 13.65 -3.87
N PRO A 56 -19.16 14.77 -3.64
CA PRO A 56 -18.64 15.59 -4.73
C PRO A 56 -17.61 14.82 -5.56
N LEU A 57 -17.54 15.13 -6.86
CA LEU A 57 -16.59 14.51 -7.80
C LEU A 57 -15.14 14.78 -7.42
N ILE A 58 -14.85 16.01 -7.02
CA ILE A 58 -13.59 16.39 -6.38
C ILE A 58 -13.88 16.47 -4.89
N ARG A 59 -13.60 15.39 -4.18
CA ARG A 59 -13.87 15.26 -2.75
C ARG A 59 -12.91 16.11 -1.92
N GLU A 60 -13.28 16.32 -0.67
CA GLU A 60 -12.42 16.99 0.29
C GLU A 60 -11.04 16.30 0.34
N HIS A 61 -9.97 17.10 0.32
CA HIS A 61 -8.58 16.63 0.31
C HIS A 61 -8.12 15.81 -0.91
N PHE A 62 -8.85 15.83 -2.05
CA PHE A 62 -8.43 15.15 -3.29
C PHE A 62 -7.01 15.55 -3.73
N TRP A 63 -6.67 16.83 -3.67
CA TRP A 63 -5.34 17.31 -4.03
C TRP A 63 -4.25 16.89 -3.04
N LEU A 64 -4.60 16.72 -1.78
CA LEU A 64 -3.69 16.13 -0.81
C LEU A 64 -3.40 14.67 -1.16
N ASP A 65 -4.41 13.88 -1.56
CA ASP A 65 -4.23 12.51 -2.01
C ASP A 65 -3.37 12.43 -3.28
N ALA A 66 -3.61 13.33 -4.24
CA ALA A 66 -2.79 13.43 -5.44
C ALA A 66 -1.33 13.78 -5.11
N PHE A 67 -1.10 14.63 -4.11
CA PHE A 67 0.25 14.91 -3.63
C PHE A 67 0.88 13.69 -2.93
N TYR A 68 0.12 12.95 -2.13
CA TYR A 68 0.58 11.69 -1.54
C TYR A 68 0.95 10.65 -2.60
N LEU A 69 0.22 10.58 -3.73
CA LEU A 69 0.61 9.75 -4.87
C LEU A 69 2.02 10.10 -5.32
N LEU A 70 2.26 11.39 -5.64
CA LEU A 70 3.57 11.85 -6.10
C LEU A 70 4.65 11.60 -5.04
N TRP A 71 4.35 11.91 -3.78
CA TRP A 71 5.28 11.73 -2.67
C TRP A 71 5.64 10.26 -2.45
N ASN A 72 4.66 9.40 -2.20
CA ASN A 72 4.89 8.03 -1.79
C ASN A 72 5.48 7.14 -2.89
N TYR A 73 5.09 7.38 -4.14
CA TYR A 73 5.54 6.54 -5.25
C TYR A 73 6.83 7.02 -5.91
N PHE A 74 7.13 8.31 -5.85
CA PHE A 74 8.28 8.87 -6.56
C PHE A 74 9.23 9.66 -5.66
N LEU A 75 8.77 10.74 -5.03
CA LEU A 75 9.66 11.66 -4.31
C LEU A 75 10.29 11.03 -3.07
N PHE A 76 9.56 10.27 -2.28
CA PHE A 76 10.10 9.59 -1.11
C PHE A 76 11.20 8.60 -1.50
N SER A 77 10.99 7.85 -2.58
CA SER A 77 12.00 6.94 -3.11
C SER A 77 13.23 7.69 -3.63
N LEU A 78 13.04 8.83 -4.33
CA LEU A 78 14.12 9.67 -4.84
C LEU A 78 14.94 10.30 -3.69
N ILE A 79 14.26 10.91 -2.72
CA ILE A 79 14.90 11.77 -1.73
C ILE A 79 15.55 10.94 -0.61
N ILE A 80 14.91 9.86 -0.16
CA ILE A 80 15.30 9.15 1.05
C ILE A 80 15.50 7.66 0.81
N TYR A 81 14.44 6.96 0.35
CA TYR A 81 14.35 5.51 0.48
C TYR A 81 15.40 4.78 -0.35
N ASN A 82 15.62 5.18 -1.59
CA ASN A 82 16.51 4.44 -2.49
C ASN A 82 17.96 4.47 -2.02
N ALA A 83 18.48 5.65 -1.67
CA ALA A 83 19.84 5.78 -1.15
C ALA A 83 20.02 5.03 0.17
N PHE A 84 19.06 5.21 1.11
CA PHE A 84 19.11 4.52 2.41
C PHE A 84 19.03 3.00 2.26
N SER A 85 18.12 2.48 1.44
CA SER A 85 17.97 1.03 1.26
C SER A 85 19.19 0.40 0.59
N MET A 86 19.79 1.04 -0.41
CA MET A 86 21.00 0.53 -1.06
C MET A 86 22.19 0.48 -0.08
N VAL A 87 22.36 1.48 0.77
CA VAL A 87 23.39 1.48 1.84
C VAL A 87 23.10 0.37 2.86
N ALA A 88 21.85 0.24 3.30
CA ALA A 88 21.45 -0.79 4.28
C ALA A 88 21.65 -2.20 3.72
N VAL A 89 21.26 -2.47 2.48
CA VAL A 89 21.48 -3.76 1.81
C VAL A 89 22.97 -4.05 1.67
N GLN A 90 23.79 -3.06 1.27
CA GLN A 90 25.22 -3.26 1.16
C GLN A 90 25.88 -3.55 2.53
N ALA A 91 25.50 -2.81 3.57
CA ALA A 91 26.00 -3.05 4.92
C ALA A 91 25.61 -4.44 5.44
N PHE A 92 24.38 -4.88 5.15
CA PHE A 92 23.91 -6.22 5.49
C PHE A 92 24.68 -7.30 4.74
N ASN A 93 24.92 -7.13 3.44
CA ASN A 93 25.72 -8.06 2.65
C ASN A 93 27.18 -8.12 3.15
N ASP A 94 27.76 -6.99 3.49
CA ASP A 94 29.11 -6.95 4.08
C ASP A 94 29.16 -7.70 5.42
N PHE A 95 28.13 -7.53 6.26
CA PHE A 95 27.99 -8.28 7.52
C PHE A 95 27.85 -9.79 7.28
N LEU A 96 26.97 -10.23 6.37
CA LEU A 96 26.82 -11.65 6.02
C LEU A 96 28.10 -12.24 5.42
N GLY A 97 28.84 -11.45 4.63
CA GLY A 97 30.13 -11.83 4.05
C GLY A 97 31.17 -12.18 5.11
N THR A 98 31.12 -11.59 6.33
CA THR A 98 32.00 -11.97 7.44
C THR A 98 31.80 -13.41 7.92
N PHE A 99 30.61 -13.99 7.64
CA PHE A 99 30.25 -15.39 7.93
C PHE A 99 30.34 -16.31 6.70
N GLY A 100 30.86 -15.81 5.57
CA GLY A 100 30.94 -16.57 4.32
C GLY A 100 29.61 -16.75 3.59
N ILE A 101 28.54 -16.03 3.99
CA ILE A 101 27.22 -16.10 3.38
C ILE A 101 27.18 -15.09 2.22
N THR A 102 27.10 -15.61 0.98
CA THR A 102 27.09 -14.78 -0.24
C THR A 102 25.76 -14.77 -0.97
N ASN A 103 24.81 -15.67 -0.61
CA ASN A 103 23.50 -15.77 -1.25
C ASN A 103 22.45 -16.22 -0.22
N LEU A 104 21.35 -15.48 -0.14
CA LEU A 104 20.20 -15.78 0.73
C LEU A 104 19.03 -16.46 0.00
N VAL A 105 19.12 -16.66 -1.32
CA VAL A 105 18.04 -17.32 -2.06
C VAL A 105 17.91 -18.77 -1.64
N ALA A 106 16.84 -19.07 -0.89
CA ALA A 106 16.61 -20.39 -0.30
C ALA A 106 15.89 -21.35 -1.25
N ILE A 107 15.07 -20.82 -2.16
CA ILE A 107 14.23 -21.60 -3.08
C ILE A 107 14.43 -21.06 -4.51
N ARG A 108 14.45 -21.95 -5.50
CA ARG A 108 14.59 -21.53 -6.91
C ARG A 108 13.25 -21.64 -7.62
N VAL A 109 12.36 -20.68 -7.39
CA VAL A 109 11.04 -20.63 -8.07
C VAL A 109 11.14 -20.38 -9.58
N GLY A 110 12.23 -19.82 -10.08
CA GLY A 110 12.47 -19.57 -11.51
C GLY A 110 12.41 -20.81 -12.41
N ASN A 111 12.47 -22.01 -11.84
CA ASN A 111 12.29 -23.27 -12.59
C ASN A 111 10.81 -23.65 -12.80
N LEU A 112 9.88 -22.95 -12.15
CA LEU A 112 8.44 -23.19 -12.30
C LEU A 112 7.90 -22.50 -13.57
N PRO A 113 6.80 -22.99 -14.14
CA PRO A 113 6.11 -22.27 -15.21
C PRO A 113 5.72 -20.84 -14.78
N ALA A 114 5.82 -19.86 -15.67
CA ALA A 114 5.60 -18.44 -15.37
C ALA A 114 4.23 -18.16 -14.69
N TRP A 115 3.16 -18.81 -15.16
CA TRP A 115 1.83 -18.67 -14.54
C TRP A 115 1.80 -19.13 -13.07
N LEU A 116 2.55 -20.17 -12.73
CA LEU A 116 2.63 -20.67 -11.35
C LEU A 116 3.49 -19.75 -10.48
N GLN A 117 4.57 -19.18 -11.03
CA GLN A 117 5.36 -18.17 -10.35
C GLN A 117 4.49 -16.95 -10.01
N LEU A 118 3.72 -16.42 -10.99
CA LEU A 118 2.81 -15.29 -10.78
C LEU A 118 1.70 -15.59 -9.78
N LEU A 119 1.12 -16.80 -9.83
CA LEU A 119 0.12 -17.19 -8.85
C LEU A 119 0.69 -17.29 -7.43
N LEU A 120 1.86 -17.89 -7.28
CA LEU A 120 2.52 -18.05 -5.97
C LEU A 120 2.91 -16.71 -5.38
N ILE A 121 3.58 -15.84 -6.17
CA ILE A 121 3.95 -14.52 -5.67
C ILE A 121 2.72 -13.69 -5.33
N PHE A 122 1.65 -13.74 -6.11
CA PHE A 122 0.40 -13.06 -5.84
C PHE A 122 -0.21 -13.50 -4.50
N VAL A 123 -0.39 -14.80 -4.30
CA VAL A 123 -1.01 -15.36 -3.09
C VAL A 123 -0.16 -15.07 -1.85
N LEU A 124 1.16 -15.30 -1.94
CA LEU A 124 2.08 -15.05 -0.83
C LEU A 124 2.13 -13.57 -0.46
N ARG A 125 2.25 -12.73 -1.48
CA ARG A 125 2.30 -11.27 -1.29
C ARG A 125 1.00 -10.74 -0.68
N ASP A 126 -0.16 -11.17 -1.18
CA ASP A 126 -1.46 -10.73 -0.68
C ASP A 126 -1.67 -11.18 0.77
N PHE A 127 -1.25 -12.41 1.13
CA PHE A 127 -1.25 -12.86 2.52
C PHE A 127 -0.35 -12.01 3.43
N MET A 128 0.84 -11.65 2.94
CA MET A 128 1.77 -10.79 3.69
C MET A 128 1.18 -9.39 3.85
N GLN A 129 0.58 -8.83 2.81
CA GLN A 129 -0.08 -7.53 2.86
C GLN A 129 -1.25 -7.53 3.86
N TRP A 130 -2.10 -8.55 3.84
CA TRP A 130 -3.14 -8.74 4.86
C TRP A 130 -2.56 -8.81 6.27
N SER A 131 -1.49 -9.57 6.46
CA SER A 131 -0.83 -9.74 7.76
C SER A 131 -0.24 -8.41 8.27
N ILE A 132 0.44 -7.67 7.41
CA ILE A 132 1.03 -6.36 7.74
C ILE A 132 -0.10 -5.36 8.05
N HIS A 133 -1.15 -5.33 7.25
CA HIS A 133 -2.30 -4.45 7.44
C HIS A 133 -2.97 -4.70 8.81
N ARG A 134 -3.16 -5.98 9.15
CA ARG A 134 -3.64 -6.37 10.48
C ARG A 134 -2.69 -5.92 11.59
N LEU A 135 -1.37 -5.99 11.40
CA LEU A 135 -0.38 -5.48 12.37
C LEU A 135 -0.48 -3.97 12.52
N LEU A 136 -0.64 -3.21 11.42
CA LEU A 136 -0.82 -1.76 11.44
C LEU A 136 -1.99 -1.35 12.34
N HIS A 137 -3.08 -2.11 12.35
CA HIS A 137 -4.23 -1.88 13.23
C HIS A 137 -4.03 -2.33 14.68
N ASN A 138 -3.28 -3.41 14.92
CA ASN A 138 -3.19 -4.04 16.22
C ASN A 138 -2.02 -3.55 17.08
N VAL A 139 -0.97 -3.01 16.46
CA VAL A 139 0.23 -2.52 17.13
C VAL A 139 0.16 -1.01 17.27
N GLY A 140 0.05 -0.50 18.48
CA GLY A 140 -0.30 0.88 18.77
C GLY A 140 0.60 1.95 18.07
N TRP A 141 1.92 1.74 18.02
CA TRP A 141 2.80 2.68 17.32
C TRP A 141 2.65 2.62 15.79
N MET A 142 2.35 1.44 15.24
CA MET A 142 2.09 1.26 13.81
C MET A 142 0.76 1.91 13.42
N TRP A 143 -0.25 1.79 14.29
CA TRP A 143 -1.54 2.43 14.10
C TRP A 143 -1.43 3.96 13.99
N GLU A 144 -0.55 4.60 14.76
CA GLU A 144 -0.38 6.06 14.66
C GLU A 144 0.04 6.49 13.25
N PHE A 145 0.82 5.69 12.52
CA PHE A 145 1.14 5.95 11.11
C PHE A 145 -0.04 5.64 10.20
N HIS A 146 -0.74 4.53 10.43
CA HIS A 146 -1.85 4.08 9.60
C HIS A 146 -3.11 4.95 9.74
N LYS A 147 -3.24 5.71 10.82
CA LYS A 147 -4.27 6.76 10.97
C LYS A 147 -4.27 7.77 9.83
N VAL A 148 -3.13 8.05 9.19
CA VAL A 148 -3.07 8.93 8.01
C VAL A 148 -3.95 8.37 6.90
N HIS A 149 -3.92 7.06 6.67
CA HIS A 149 -4.77 6.38 5.71
C HIS A 149 -6.25 6.43 6.14
N HIS A 150 -6.54 6.12 7.39
CA HIS A 150 -7.89 6.14 7.95
C HIS A 150 -8.46 7.55 8.21
N SER A 151 -7.68 8.62 8.03
CA SER A 151 -8.17 9.99 8.20
C SER A 151 -9.10 10.48 7.08
N THR A 152 -9.35 9.64 6.07
CA THR A 152 -10.27 9.94 4.97
C THR A 152 -11.72 9.90 5.46
N GLU A 153 -12.44 11.02 5.31
CA GLU A 153 -13.88 11.15 5.63
C GLU A 153 -14.79 10.94 4.42
N GLN A 154 -14.20 10.90 3.23
CA GLN A 154 -14.89 10.63 1.96
C GLN A 154 -14.08 9.61 1.15
N MET A 155 -14.61 8.39 1.03
CA MET A 155 -13.95 7.32 0.26
C MET A 155 -14.01 7.58 -1.24
N GLY A 156 -12.94 7.27 -1.93
CA GLY A 156 -12.77 7.28 -3.37
C GLY A 156 -11.42 6.68 -3.73
N PHE A 157 -11.20 6.34 -4.98
CA PHE A 157 -10.00 5.63 -5.45
C PHE A 157 -8.68 6.21 -4.93
N SER A 158 -8.59 7.55 -4.83
CA SER A 158 -7.37 8.22 -4.40
C SER A 158 -7.11 8.12 -2.89
N ALA A 159 -8.08 7.66 -2.07
CA ALA A 159 -7.86 7.41 -0.65
C ALA A 159 -6.80 6.32 -0.40
N LEU A 160 -6.69 5.34 -1.30
CA LEU A 160 -5.59 4.36 -1.27
C LEU A 160 -4.21 5.03 -1.19
N LEU A 161 -4.04 6.18 -1.83
CA LEU A 161 -2.75 6.83 -2.03
C LEU A 161 -2.31 7.64 -0.80
N ARG A 162 -3.26 7.99 0.09
CA ARG A 162 -3.00 8.70 1.35
C ARG A 162 -2.54 7.71 2.41
N TYR A 163 -1.23 7.64 2.65
CA TYR A 163 -0.64 6.89 3.75
C TYR A 163 0.72 7.47 4.14
N HIS A 164 1.13 7.21 5.37
CA HIS A 164 2.40 7.71 5.88
C HIS A 164 3.58 6.96 5.23
N TRP A 165 4.65 7.68 4.87
CA TRP A 165 5.84 7.07 4.23
C TRP A 165 6.51 5.95 5.06
N MET A 166 6.33 5.94 6.38
CA MET A 166 6.79 4.85 7.24
C MET A 166 6.16 3.50 6.84
N GLU A 167 4.92 3.52 6.34
CA GLU A 167 4.28 2.30 5.84
C GLU A 167 5.02 1.72 4.61
N ASN A 168 5.57 2.58 3.75
CA ASN A 168 6.44 2.10 2.67
C ASN A 168 7.63 1.30 3.19
N ILE A 169 8.27 1.78 4.28
CA ILE A 169 9.39 1.07 4.89
C ILE A 169 8.93 -0.26 5.48
N ILE A 170 7.82 -0.26 6.21
CA ILE A 170 7.25 -1.46 6.84
C ILE A 170 6.89 -2.51 5.78
N TYR A 171 6.08 -2.13 4.78
CA TYR A 171 5.66 -3.04 3.72
C TYR A 171 6.84 -3.56 2.92
N ARG A 172 7.74 -2.69 2.44
CA ARG A 172 8.87 -3.12 1.62
C ARG A 172 9.83 -4.03 2.39
N SER A 173 10.04 -3.77 3.68
CA SER A 173 10.92 -4.62 4.50
C SER A 173 10.31 -5.99 4.78
N LEU A 174 9.03 -6.03 5.16
CA LEU A 174 8.35 -7.27 5.54
C LEU A 174 7.84 -8.09 4.36
N GLU A 175 7.61 -7.46 3.21
CA GLU A 175 7.10 -8.10 2.00
C GLU A 175 8.22 -8.49 1.04
N TYR A 176 9.09 -7.55 0.65
CA TYR A 176 10.04 -7.79 -0.43
C TYR A 176 11.22 -8.68 -0.03
N ILE A 177 11.71 -8.56 1.20
CA ILE A 177 12.85 -9.34 1.65
C ILE A 177 12.53 -10.85 1.63
N PRO A 178 11.46 -11.34 2.27
CA PRO A 178 11.13 -12.77 2.23
C PRO A 178 10.82 -13.28 0.82
N LEU A 179 10.14 -12.51 0.00
CA LEU A 179 9.81 -12.92 -1.37
C LEU A 179 11.07 -12.98 -2.26
N ALA A 180 12.02 -12.06 -2.09
CA ALA A 180 13.32 -12.12 -2.75
C ALA A 180 14.13 -13.34 -2.30
N MET A 181 14.07 -13.72 -1.02
CA MET A 181 14.70 -14.93 -0.51
C MET A 181 14.08 -16.23 -1.08
N ILE A 182 12.83 -16.20 -1.51
CA ILE A 182 12.16 -17.29 -2.24
C ILE A 182 12.62 -17.33 -3.71
N GLY A 183 13.23 -16.25 -4.22
CA GLY A 183 13.83 -16.21 -5.55
C GLY A 183 12.89 -15.74 -6.66
N PHE A 184 11.85 -14.97 -6.35
CA PHE A 184 11.01 -14.32 -7.35
C PHE A 184 11.76 -13.20 -8.08
N GLY A 185 11.48 -13.06 -9.40
CA GLY A 185 12.07 -12.03 -10.25
C GLY A 185 11.41 -10.65 -10.10
N ILE A 186 12.13 -9.59 -10.47
CA ILE A 186 11.62 -8.21 -10.45
C ILE A 186 10.39 -8.05 -11.35
N SER A 187 10.36 -8.75 -12.51
CA SER A 187 9.22 -8.71 -13.43
C SER A 187 7.94 -9.26 -12.81
N ASP A 188 8.05 -10.33 -12.01
CA ASP A 188 6.91 -10.92 -11.31
C ASP A 188 6.36 -9.96 -10.27
N PHE A 189 7.23 -9.30 -9.52
CA PHE A 189 6.86 -8.23 -8.60
C PHE A 189 6.15 -7.08 -9.30
N PHE A 190 6.63 -6.65 -10.46
CA PHE A 190 6.03 -5.56 -11.21
C PHE A 190 4.58 -5.87 -11.60
N ILE A 191 4.36 -7.03 -12.23
CA ILE A 191 3.03 -7.45 -12.70
C ILE A 191 2.05 -7.52 -11.52
N VAL A 192 2.43 -8.22 -10.45
CA VAL A 192 1.59 -8.38 -9.25
C VAL A 192 1.37 -7.04 -8.55
N HIS A 193 2.38 -6.16 -8.52
CA HIS A 193 2.25 -4.84 -7.90
C HIS A 193 1.25 -3.95 -8.64
N ILE A 194 1.28 -3.90 -9.98
CA ILE A 194 0.28 -3.18 -10.78
C ILE A 194 -1.11 -3.75 -10.53
N PHE A 195 -1.26 -5.07 -10.54
CA PHE A 195 -2.55 -5.72 -10.28
C PHE A 195 -3.11 -5.34 -8.91
N THR A 196 -2.31 -5.41 -7.85
CA THR A 196 -2.74 -5.07 -6.48
C THR A 196 -2.98 -3.57 -6.29
N LEU A 197 -2.28 -2.71 -7.03
CA LEU A 197 -2.56 -1.27 -7.07
C LEU A 197 -3.96 -1.00 -7.63
N VAL A 198 -4.29 -1.59 -8.77
CA VAL A 198 -5.61 -1.42 -9.42
C VAL A 198 -6.72 -1.96 -8.53
N THR A 199 -6.58 -3.16 -7.96
CA THR A 199 -7.58 -3.74 -7.06
C THR A 199 -7.71 -2.95 -5.76
N GLY A 200 -6.61 -2.43 -5.20
CA GLY A 200 -6.64 -1.54 -4.05
C GLY A 200 -7.37 -0.22 -4.34
N GLN A 201 -7.12 0.41 -5.48
CA GLN A 201 -7.87 1.60 -5.89
C GLN A 201 -9.36 1.31 -6.09
N LEU A 202 -9.71 0.17 -6.70
CA LEU A 202 -11.10 -0.27 -6.82
C LEU A 202 -11.74 -0.51 -5.45
N GLY A 203 -11.01 -1.11 -4.50
CA GLY A 203 -11.48 -1.31 -3.12
C GLY A 203 -11.84 0.00 -2.41
N HIS A 204 -11.13 1.09 -2.69
CA HIS A 204 -11.42 2.41 -2.12
C HIS A 204 -12.44 3.21 -2.94
N ALA A 205 -12.73 2.79 -4.17
CA ALA A 205 -13.53 3.57 -5.10
C ALA A 205 -14.99 3.74 -4.63
N ASN A 206 -15.57 4.90 -4.98
CA ASN A 206 -17.00 5.18 -4.76
C ASN A 206 -17.87 4.42 -5.78
N LEU A 207 -17.72 3.10 -5.81
CA LEU A 207 -18.42 2.20 -6.72
C LEU A 207 -19.18 1.13 -5.95
N LYS A 208 -20.35 0.71 -6.47
CA LYS A 208 -21.05 -0.48 -5.98
C LYS A 208 -20.77 -1.65 -6.92
N ILE A 209 -19.91 -2.57 -6.49
CA ILE A 209 -19.54 -3.76 -7.27
C ILE A 209 -20.11 -4.99 -6.58
N SER A 210 -21.13 -5.60 -7.19
CA SER A 210 -21.69 -6.85 -6.68
C SER A 210 -20.80 -8.03 -7.04
N LEU A 211 -20.10 -8.57 -6.05
CA LEU A 211 -19.23 -9.73 -6.22
C LEU A 211 -19.98 -11.08 -6.09
N GLY A 212 -21.26 -11.09 -5.69
CA GLY A 212 -21.98 -12.33 -5.43
C GLY A 212 -21.22 -13.27 -4.49
N TYR A 213 -21.03 -14.53 -4.89
CA TYR A 213 -20.25 -15.50 -4.11
C TYR A 213 -18.74 -15.21 -4.09
N PHE A 214 -18.23 -14.45 -5.06
CA PHE A 214 -16.79 -14.07 -5.08
C PHE A 214 -16.40 -13.15 -3.92
N LYS A 215 -17.35 -12.57 -3.19
CA LYS A 215 -17.07 -11.80 -1.96
C LYS A 215 -16.32 -12.59 -0.89
N TYR A 216 -16.41 -13.92 -0.90
CA TYR A 216 -15.66 -14.80 0.00
C TYR A 216 -14.19 -15.00 -0.40
N LEU A 217 -13.85 -14.62 -1.62
CA LEU A 217 -12.50 -14.73 -2.18
C LEU A 217 -11.88 -13.34 -2.42
N LEU A 218 -12.65 -12.39 -2.95
CA LEU A 218 -12.17 -11.08 -3.38
C LEU A 218 -12.74 -9.98 -2.49
N ASN A 219 -11.88 -9.04 -2.12
CA ASN A 219 -12.31 -7.82 -1.47
C ASN A 219 -12.90 -6.84 -2.49
N GLY A 220 -13.95 -6.11 -2.11
CA GLY A 220 -14.63 -5.13 -2.94
C GLY A 220 -14.84 -3.80 -2.22
N PRO A 221 -15.33 -2.77 -2.94
CA PRO A 221 -15.52 -1.44 -2.36
C PRO A 221 -16.40 -1.42 -1.11
N GLN A 222 -17.47 -2.22 -1.09
CA GLN A 222 -18.39 -2.25 0.04
C GLN A 222 -17.74 -2.84 1.30
N MET A 223 -16.98 -3.95 1.15
CA MET A 223 -16.28 -4.58 2.25
C MET A 223 -15.14 -3.68 2.77
N HIS A 224 -14.43 -3.03 1.87
CA HIS A 224 -13.35 -2.13 2.24
C HIS A 224 -13.86 -0.79 2.82
N LEU A 225 -15.04 -0.33 2.38
CA LEU A 225 -15.71 0.81 3.02
C LEU A 225 -15.97 0.54 4.51
N TRP A 226 -16.44 -0.66 4.85
CA TRP A 226 -16.60 -1.08 6.24
C TRP A 226 -15.27 -1.08 6.99
N HIS A 227 -14.16 -1.49 6.37
CA HIS A 227 -12.84 -1.41 6.99
C HIS A 227 -12.49 0.01 7.46
N HIS A 228 -12.90 1.03 6.70
CA HIS A 228 -12.73 2.45 7.05
C HIS A 228 -13.84 3.02 7.95
N ALA A 229 -14.74 2.20 8.48
CA ALA A 229 -15.82 2.67 9.34
C ALA A 229 -15.30 3.49 10.51
N LYS A 230 -15.91 4.67 10.72
CA LYS A 230 -15.53 5.59 11.81
C LYS A 230 -15.72 4.94 13.19
N TYR A 231 -16.77 4.14 13.35
CA TYR A 231 -17.09 3.47 14.60
C TYR A 231 -17.00 1.96 14.38
N LEU A 232 -16.17 1.32 15.21
CA LEU A 232 -15.97 -0.13 15.16
C LEU A 232 -17.01 -0.85 16.01
N PRO A 233 -17.50 -2.04 15.60
CA PRO A 233 -18.37 -2.86 16.41
C PRO A 233 -17.60 -3.48 17.58
N ASP A 234 -18.28 -3.75 18.68
CA ASP A 234 -17.69 -4.37 19.90
C ASP A 234 -17.02 -5.72 19.61
N SER A 235 -17.51 -6.46 18.60
CA SER A 235 -16.92 -7.73 18.17
C SER A 235 -15.53 -7.58 17.53
N HIS A 236 -15.18 -6.39 17.03
CA HIS A 236 -13.93 -6.12 16.32
C HIS A 236 -13.32 -4.77 16.74
N PRO A 237 -12.93 -4.61 18.01
CA PRO A 237 -12.53 -3.31 18.57
C PRO A 237 -11.23 -2.73 18.00
N LYS A 238 -10.47 -3.52 17.22
CA LYS A 238 -9.21 -3.09 16.58
C LYS A 238 -9.30 -3.02 15.05
N GLY A 239 -10.48 -3.23 14.49
CA GLY A 239 -10.72 -3.25 13.03
C GLY A 239 -10.99 -4.65 12.48
N PHE A 240 -11.31 -4.69 11.20
CA PHE A 240 -11.73 -5.88 10.45
C PHE A 240 -11.53 -5.65 8.95
N ASN A 241 -11.73 -6.69 8.10
CA ASN A 241 -11.62 -6.62 6.63
C ASN A 241 -10.25 -6.09 6.18
N TYR A 242 -9.18 -6.70 6.66
CA TYR A 242 -7.81 -6.28 6.36
C TYR A 242 -7.32 -6.65 4.95
N GLY A 243 -8.09 -7.48 4.22
CA GLY A 243 -7.76 -7.86 2.83
C GLY A 243 -7.67 -6.66 1.93
N ILE A 244 -6.68 -6.63 1.04
CA ILE A 244 -6.54 -5.59 0.00
C ILE A 244 -7.15 -6.11 -1.30
N THR A 245 -6.69 -7.26 -1.80
CA THR A 245 -7.26 -7.91 -2.97
C THR A 245 -8.09 -9.14 -2.60
N LEU A 246 -7.55 -10.02 -1.75
CA LEU A 246 -8.24 -11.24 -1.33
C LEU A 246 -8.89 -11.03 0.05
N SER A 247 -10.19 -11.25 0.13
CA SER A 247 -10.94 -11.29 1.39
C SER A 247 -10.86 -12.65 2.09
N ILE A 248 -10.39 -13.69 1.40
CA ILE A 248 -10.34 -15.05 1.93
C ILE A 248 -9.60 -15.14 3.27
N TRP A 249 -8.56 -14.33 3.46
CA TRP A 249 -7.80 -14.28 4.71
C TRP A 249 -8.67 -13.81 5.87
N ASP A 250 -9.53 -12.81 5.64
CA ASP A 250 -10.45 -12.33 6.66
C ASP A 250 -11.45 -13.42 7.06
N TYR A 251 -11.94 -14.23 6.12
CA TYR A 251 -12.81 -15.37 6.43
C TYR A 251 -12.06 -16.49 7.16
N ILE A 252 -10.85 -16.84 6.75
CA ILE A 252 -10.03 -17.88 7.39
C ILE A 252 -9.69 -17.48 8.83
N PHE A 253 -9.28 -16.23 9.06
CA PHE A 253 -8.85 -15.73 10.36
C PHE A 253 -9.95 -15.04 11.17
N LYS A 254 -11.22 -15.11 10.70
CA LYS A 254 -12.42 -14.57 11.37
C LYS A 254 -12.31 -13.08 11.68
N THR A 255 -11.76 -12.32 10.76
CA THR A 255 -11.66 -10.86 10.80
C THR A 255 -12.59 -10.19 9.77
N ASN A 256 -13.46 -10.95 9.14
CA ASN A 256 -14.47 -10.43 8.21
C ASN A 256 -15.66 -9.82 8.96
N TYR A 257 -16.11 -8.64 8.49
CA TYR A 257 -17.31 -7.98 8.97
C TYR A 257 -17.99 -7.21 7.85
N TRP A 258 -19.18 -7.63 7.48
CA TRP A 258 -19.98 -6.99 6.44
C TRP A 258 -21.47 -7.21 6.72
N PRO A 259 -22.08 -6.37 7.58
CA PRO A 259 -23.48 -6.55 7.99
C PRO A 259 -24.48 -6.14 6.91
N SER A 260 -24.13 -5.15 6.08
CA SER A 260 -25.01 -4.61 5.02
C SER A 260 -24.23 -3.76 4.02
N ASP A 261 -24.86 -3.45 2.89
CA ASP A 261 -24.42 -2.40 1.97
C ASP A 261 -24.95 -1.05 2.49
N ASP A 262 -24.14 -0.30 3.22
CA ASP A 262 -24.53 1.00 3.76
C ASP A 262 -23.81 2.14 3.03
N GLU A 263 -24.55 2.83 2.15
CA GLU A 263 -24.03 4.00 1.43
C GLU A 263 -23.81 5.23 2.32
N ASN A 264 -24.44 5.27 3.48
CA ASN A 264 -24.34 6.39 4.42
C ASN A 264 -23.35 6.10 5.57
N LEU A 265 -22.61 4.99 5.51
CA LEU A 265 -21.63 4.64 6.52
C LEU A 265 -20.63 5.78 6.71
N LEU A 266 -20.50 6.24 7.96
CA LEU A 266 -19.50 7.24 8.32
C LEU A 266 -18.11 6.59 8.34
N VAL A 267 -17.17 7.19 7.63
CA VAL A 267 -15.77 6.76 7.57
C VAL A 267 -14.85 7.80 8.19
N GLY A 268 -13.65 7.40 8.59
CA GLY A 268 -12.68 8.29 9.20
C GLY A 268 -12.25 7.81 10.60
N LEU A 269 -11.67 8.72 11.38
CA LEU A 269 -11.18 8.45 12.72
C LEU A 269 -12.22 8.87 13.77
N PRO A 270 -12.58 8.01 14.75
CA PRO A 270 -13.36 8.43 15.88
C PRO A 270 -12.52 9.36 16.76
N ASP A 271 -13.16 10.34 17.42
CA ASP A 271 -12.57 11.24 18.43
C ASP A 271 -11.31 12.01 18.00
N GLU A 272 -11.06 12.11 16.69
CA GLU A 272 -9.91 12.80 16.12
C GLU A 272 -10.35 14.03 15.27
N GLU A 273 -11.28 14.84 15.77
CA GLU A 273 -11.76 16.06 15.09
C GLU A 273 -10.64 17.03 14.70
N HIS A 274 -9.51 16.98 15.41
CA HIS A 274 -8.32 17.80 15.17
C HIS A 274 -7.18 17.01 14.48
N PHE A 275 -7.49 15.93 13.77
CA PHE A 275 -6.45 15.26 12.97
C PHE A 275 -5.98 16.24 11.88
N PRO A 276 -4.65 16.40 11.66
CA PRO A 276 -4.14 17.35 10.68
C PRO A 276 -4.70 17.09 9.29
N LYS A 277 -5.11 18.17 8.61
CA LYS A 277 -5.66 18.12 7.25
C LYS A 277 -4.62 18.48 6.17
N ASP A 278 -3.38 18.70 6.57
CA ASP A 278 -2.25 19.03 5.69
C ASP A 278 -1.16 17.94 5.73
N PHE A 279 -0.34 17.92 4.69
CA PHE A 279 0.71 16.92 4.50
C PHE A 279 1.73 16.91 5.65
N ILE A 280 2.21 18.08 6.06
CA ILE A 280 3.27 18.20 7.07
C ILE A 280 2.75 17.75 8.43
N GLY A 281 1.57 18.22 8.83
CA GLY A 281 0.92 17.81 10.06
C GLY A 281 0.69 16.31 10.13
N GLN A 282 0.17 15.72 9.06
CA GLN A 282 -0.06 14.26 8.97
C GLN A 282 1.24 13.45 9.08
N ASN A 283 2.34 13.97 8.58
CA ASN A 283 3.64 13.27 8.66
C ASN A 283 4.37 13.47 9.98
N ILE A 284 4.09 14.53 10.75
CA ILE A 284 4.72 14.79 12.04
C ILE A 284 3.92 14.19 13.21
N ARG A 285 2.58 14.23 13.14
CA ARG A 285 1.69 13.80 14.22
C ARG A 285 1.95 12.38 14.75
N PRO A 286 2.18 11.34 13.94
CA PRO A 286 2.47 10.00 14.44
C PRO A 286 3.65 9.98 15.41
N PHE A 287 4.73 10.65 15.05
CA PHE A 287 5.91 10.74 15.91
C PHE A 287 5.61 11.47 17.22
N GLN A 288 4.89 12.60 17.15
CA GLN A 288 4.49 13.33 18.35
C GLN A 288 3.68 12.44 19.31
N ARG A 289 2.72 11.66 18.79
CA ARG A 289 1.87 10.78 19.60
C ARG A 289 2.65 9.59 20.18
N ILE A 290 3.58 9.02 19.44
CA ILE A 290 4.42 7.90 19.90
C ILE A 290 5.36 8.37 21.02
N PHE A 291 5.98 9.55 20.88
CA PHE A 291 6.93 10.06 21.86
C PHE A 291 6.27 10.77 23.05
N ALA A 292 5.03 11.27 22.91
CA ALA A 292 4.28 11.86 24.02
C ALA A 292 3.71 10.82 25.01
N LYS A 293 3.63 9.54 24.63
CA LYS A 293 3.16 8.44 25.50
C LYS A 293 4.25 7.89 26.44
N LYS A 294 5.39 8.58 26.52
CA LYS A 294 6.41 8.33 27.53
C LYS A 294 6.22 9.30 28.69
#